data_d0e8e2de3c1ed5d717b65acc3b74eab7
#
_entry.id   d0e8e2de3c1ed5d717b65acc3b74eab7
#
_cell.length_a   1.000
_cell.length_b   1.000
_cell.length_c   1.000
_cell.angle_alpha   90.00
_cell.angle_beta   90.00
_cell.angle_gamma   90.00
#
_symmetry.space_group_name_H-M   'P 1'
#
loop_
_entity.id
_entity.type
_entity.pdbx_description
1 polymer ?
#
loop_
_entity_poly.entity_id
_entity_poly.type
_entity_poly.pdbx_seq_one_letter_code
_entity_poly.pdbx_strand_id
1 'polypeptide(L)'
;AIYANEQEVRDLRIDEAPLKTLKPYDVVATAASTGEYDFVSRYFWPANGGHEDPVTGSIHAGLFPYWGVRLHEQKMVAKQISARGGVVYGELVAKKVLVSGYAKLYAQSVLSVLDESLA
;
A
#
# COMPACT_ATOMS: atom_id res chain seq x y z
N ALA A 1 3.78 -6.99 -8.77
CA ALA A 1 4.01 -8.43 -8.93
C ALA A 1 2.86 -9.21 -8.27
N ILE A 2 2.26 -10.12 -9.01
CA ILE A 2 1.14 -10.93 -8.53
C ILE A 2 1.66 -12.33 -8.22
N TYR A 3 1.35 -12.82 -7.05
CA TYR A 3 1.76 -14.14 -6.56
C TYR A 3 0.56 -15.09 -6.46
N ALA A 4 0.83 -16.37 -6.43
CA ALA A 4 -0.22 -17.39 -6.41
C ALA A 4 -0.97 -17.46 -5.08
N ASN A 5 -0.30 -17.16 -3.98
CA ASN A 5 -0.87 -17.21 -2.64
C ASN A 5 -0.18 -16.25 -1.66
N GLU A 6 -0.83 -16.06 -0.51
CA GLU A 6 -0.33 -15.19 0.56
C GLU A 6 1.04 -15.61 1.09
N GLN A 7 1.30 -16.92 1.20
CA GLN A 7 2.55 -17.44 1.76
C GLN A 7 3.76 -17.04 0.90
N GLU A 8 3.60 -17.05 -0.41
CA GLU A 8 4.66 -16.59 -1.32
C GLU A 8 5.01 -15.11 -1.10
N VAL A 9 3.99 -14.25 -0.91
CA VAL A 9 4.21 -12.83 -0.61
C VAL A 9 4.89 -12.66 0.75
N ARG A 10 4.47 -13.44 1.74
CA ARG A 10 5.02 -13.41 3.11
C ARG A 10 6.48 -13.81 3.14
N ASP A 11 6.86 -14.84 2.39
CA ASP A 11 8.19 -15.41 2.39
C ASP A 11 9.20 -14.69 1.48
N LEU A 12 8.77 -13.65 0.75
CA LEU A 12 9.65 -12.89 -0.12
C LEU A 12 10.89 -12.40 0.62
N ARG A 13 12.05 -12.72 0.06
CA ARG A 13 13.35 -12.16 0.42
C ARG A 13 13.70 -11.12 -0.63
N ILE A 14 13.86 -9.87 -0.22
CA ILE A 14 14.04 -8.76 -1.15
C ILE A 14 15.53 -8.49 -1.31
N ASP A 15 16.00 -8.58 -2.57
CA ASP A 15 17.25 -8.00 -2.99
C ASP A 15 16.98 -6.59 -3.51
N GLU A 16 17.44 -5.59 -2.79
CA GLU A 16 17.18 -4.18 -3.11
C GLU A 16 18.00 -3.68 -4.31
N ALA A 17 19.16 -4.29 -4.59
CA ALA A 17 20.04 -3.82 -5.62
C ALA A 17 19.38 -3.76 -7.02
N PRO A 18 18.73 -4.83 -7.52
CA PRO A 18 17.98 -4.74 -8.77
C PRO A 18 16.77 -3.82 -8.68
N LEU A 19 16.10 -3.73 -7.53
CA LEU A 19 14.93 -2.85 -7.37
C LEU A 19 15.30 -1.35 -7.49
N LYS A 20 16.50 -0.97 -7.07
CA LYS A 20 17.00 0.41 -7.23
C LYS A 20 17.11 0.85 -8.70
N THR A 21 17.26 -0.08 -9.62
CA THR A 21 17.36 0.21 -11.06
C THR A 21 16.01 0.54 -11.69
N LEU A 22 14.90 0.31 -10.98
CA LEU A 22 13.54 0.52 -11.50
C LEU A 22 13.06 1.97 -11.41
N LYS A 23 13.90 2.89 -10.93
CA LYS A 23 13.52 4.30 -10.80
C LYS A 23 12.82 4.82 -12.06
N PRO A 24 11.71 5.52 -11.95
CA PRO A 24 11.10 6.07 -10.72
C PRO A 24 10.08 5.14 -10.03
N TYR A 25 9.99 3.88 -10.41
CA TYR A 25 8.93 2.97 -10.00
C TYR A 25 9.25 2.22 -8.72
N ASP A 26 8.25 2.09 -7.87
CA ASP A 26 8.25 1.21 -6.72
C ASP A 26 7.65 -0.15 -7.08
N VAL A 27 7.74 -1.11 -6.18
CA VAL A 27 7.25 -2.47 -6.42
C VAL A 27 6.27 -2.87 -5.33
N VAL A 28 5.11 -3.34 -5.73
CA VAL A 28 4.16 -4.01 -4.84
C VAL A 28 4.06 -5.49 -5.19
N ALA A 29 4.19 -6.33 -4.18
CA ALA A 29 3.88 -7.76 -4.24
C ALA A 29 2.51 -7.99 -3.63
N THR A 30 1.64 -8.76 -4.27
CA THR A 30 0.28 -9.00 -3.80
C THR A 30 -0.24 -10.37 -4.20
N ALA A 31 -1.13 -10.92 -3.40
CA ALA A 31 -1.83 -12.18 -3.66
C ALA A 31 -3.23 -12.13 -3.05
N ALA A 32 -4.16 -12.93 -3.59
CA ALA A 32 -5.42 -13.19 -2.91
C ALA A 32 -5.17 -13.87 -1.55
N SER A 33 -5.98 -13.57 -0.58
CA SER A 33 -5.98 -14.25 0.71
C SER A 33 -7.18 -15.21 0.82
N THR A 34 -7.03 -16.26 1.60
CA THR A 34 -8.10 -17.21 1.92
C THR A 34 -8.56 -17.11 3.36
N GLY A 35 -8.01 -16.15 4.12
CA GLY A 35 -8.28 -15.96 5.53
C GLY A 35 -9.26 -14.80 5.80
N GLU A 36 -8.91 -14.00 6.78
CA GLU A 36 -9.71 -12.87 7.25
C GLU A 36 -9.77 -11.70 6.25
N TYR A 37 -8.79 -11.59 5.37
CA TYR A 37 -8.64 -10.50 4.41
C TYR A 37 -8.92 -10.99 2.99
N ASP A 38 -9.30 -10.09 2.09
CA ASP A 38 -9.57 -10.41 0.68
C ASP A 38 -8.26 -10.62 -0.09
N PHE A 39 -7.27 -9.78 0.20
CA PHE A 39 -5.93 -9.91 -0.37
C PHE A 39 -4.86 -9.35 0.56
N VAL A 40 -3.63 -9.69 0.27
CA VAL A 40 -2.44 -9.19 0.97
C VAL A 40 -1.50 -8.45 0.04
N SER A 41 -0.66 -7.60 0.63
CA SER A 41 0.36 -6.86 -0.11
C SER A 41 1.62 -6.62 0.72
N ARG A 42 2.74 -6.40 0.02
CA ARG A 42 3.97 -5.80 0.56
C ARG A 42 4.46 -4.77 -0.44
N TYR A 43 4.96 -3.63 0.04
CA TYR A 43 5.36 -2.49 -0.79
C TYR A 43 6.81 -2.12 -0.54
N PHE A 44 7.59 -2.06 -1.62
CA PHE A 44 9.04 -1.83 -1.60
C PHE A 44 9.39 -0.63 -2.47
N TRP A 45 10.20 0.30 -1.93
CA TRP A 45 10.56 1.54 -2.62
C TRP A 45 12.07 1.88 -2.61
N PRO A 46 12.96 0.90 -2.82
CA PRO A 46 14.41 1.16 -2.81
C PRO A 46 14.86 2.08 -3.94
N ALA A 47 14.15 2.10 -5.07
CA ALA A 47 14.42 3.03 -6.17
C ALA A 47 14.26 4.51 -5.77
N ASN A 48 13.45 4.80 -4.77
CA ASN A 48 13.13 6.14 -4.29
C ASN A 48 13.68 6.43 -2.89
N GLY A 49 14.62 5.61 -2.40
CA GLY A 49 15.43 5.90 -1.22
C GLY A 49 15.02 5.24 0.08
N GLY A 50 14.05 4.33 0.05
CA GLY A 50 13.61 3.59 1.23
C GLY A 50 13.74 2.08 1.09
N HIS A 51 13.09 1.36 1.96
CA HIS A 51 13.07 -0.10 2.01
C HIS A 51 11.65 -0.63 1.77
N GLU A 52 11.04 -1.19 2.78
CA GLU A 52 9.65 -1.62 2.77
C GLU A 52 8.78 -0.64 3.55
N ASP A 53 7.67 -0.22 2.97
CA ASP A 53 6.71 0.65 3.66
C ASP A 53 5.76 -0.18 4.51
N PRO A 54 5.55 0.19 5.79
CA PRO A 54 4.68 -0.57 6.68
C PRO A 54 3.23 -0.70 6.22
N VAL A 55 2.63 0.40 5.75
CA VAL A 55 1.29 0.43 5.17
C VAL A 55 1.16 1.60 4.20
N THR A 56 0.73 1.32 2.98
CA THR A 56 0.72 2.27 1.88
C THR A 56 -0.69 2.46 1.33
N GLY A 57 -1.32 3.58 1.66
CA GLY A 57 -2.68 3.88 1.20
C GLY A 57 -2.77 4.05 -0.31
N SER A 58 -1.84 4.81 -0.92
CA SER A 58 -1.88 5.20 -2.33
C SER A 58 -1.87 4.02 -3.30
N ILE A 59 -1.06 2.98 -3.06
CA ILE A 59 -1.00 1.82 -3.95
C ILE A 59 -2.32 1.03 -3.95
N HIS A 60 -3.08 1.10 -2.85
CA HIS A 60 -4.36 0.43 -2.73
C HIS A 60 -5.44 1.04 -3.63
N ALA A 61 -5.28 2.28 -4.09
CA ALA A 61 -6.14 2.83 -5.14
C ALA A 61 -6.04 2.06 -6.47
N GLY A 62 -4.93 1.36 -6.71
CA GLY A 62 -4.76 0.44 -7.83
C GLY A 62 -5.08 -1.01 -7.48
N LEU A 63 -4.74 -1.45 -6.27
CA LEU A 63 -4.95 -2.85 -5.84
C LEU A 63 -6.43 -3.20 -5.67
N PHE A 64 -7.26 -2.29 -5.11
CA PHE A 64 -8.69 -2.56 -4.95
C PHE A 64 -9.42 -2.77 -6.28
N PRO A 65 -9.26 -1.96 -7.33
CA PRO A 65 -9.85 -2.27 -8.63
C PRO A 65 -9.33 -3.59 -9.23
N TYR A 66 -8.04 -3.85 -9.10
CA TYR A 66 -7.43 -5.08 -9.61
C TYR A 66 -8.05 -6.32 -8.98
N TRP A 67 -8.16 -6.36 -7.65
CA TRP A 67 -8.72 -7.48 -6.92
C TRP A 67 -10.24 -7.51 -6.98
N GLY A 68 -10.91 -6.36 -7.00
CA GLY A 68 -12.36 -6.27 -7.08
C GLY A 68 -12.94 -6.96 -8.31
N VAL A 69 -12.30 -6.82 -9.47
CA VAL A 69 -12.69 -7.54 -10.69
C VAL A 69 -12.48 -9.05 -10.53
N ARG A 70 -11.38 -9.48 -9.93
CA ARG A 70 -11.01 -10.89 -9.82
C ARG A 70 -11.80 -11.64 -8.75
N LEU A 71 -12.10 -10.97 -7.64
CA LEU A 71 -12.85 -11.53 -6.52
C LEU A 71 -14.36 -11.27 -6.63
N HIS A 72 -14.79 -10.47 -7.63
CA HIS A 72 -16.17 -10.02 -7.80
C HIS A 72 -16.73 -9.28 -6.57
N GLU A 73 -15.86 -8.43 -5.97
CA GLU A 73 -16.18 -7.68 -4.75
C GLU A 73 -16.06 -6.18 -4.98
N GLN A 74 -16.97 -5.41 -4.37
CA GLN A 74 -16.92 -3.95 -4.38
C GLN A 74 -16.36 -3.37 -3.08
N LYS A 75 -16.52 -4.09 -1.98
CA LYS A 75 -15.96 -3.73 -0.67
C LYS A 75 -14.99 -4.81 -0.26
N MET A 76 -13.80 -4.41 0.12
CA MET A 76 -12.73 -5.33 0.45
C MET A 76 -11.91 -4.84 1.63
N VAL A 77 -11.33 -5.78 2.33
CA VAL A 77 -10.37 -5.53 3.40
C VAL A 77 -9.03 -6.15 3.01
N ALA A 78 -8.01 -5.32 2.92
CA ALA A 78 -6.66 -5.75 2.58
C ALA A 78 -5.73 -5.70 3.78
N LYS A 79 -4.76 -6.60 3.82
CA LYS A 79 -3.67 -6.59 4.78
C LYS A 79 -2.34 -6.32 4.09
N GLN A 80 -1.67 -5.24 4.46
CA GLN A 80 -0.26 -5.08 4.11
C GLN A 80 0.57 -5.82 5.16
N ILE A 81 1.26 -6.88 4.72
CA ILE A 81 1.93 -7.85 5.59
C ILE A 81 3.42 -7.57 5.78
N SER A 82 3.78 -6.29 5.92
CA SER A 82 5.08 -5.86 6.41
C SER A 82 5.31 -6.32 7.85
N ALA A 83 6.52 -6.11 8.39
CA ALA A 83 6.83 -6.48 9.79
C ALA A 83 5.86 -5.85 10.79
N ARG A 84 5.54 -4.54 10.64
CA ARG A 84 4.53 -3.86 11.46
C ARG A 84 3.11 -4.26 11.07
N GLY A 85 2.86 -4.38 9.78
CA GLY A 85 1.56 -4.62 9.21
C GLY A 85 0.61 -3.42 9.28
N GLY A 86 -0.46 -3.53 8.49
CA GLY A 86 -1.55 -2.56 8.50
C GLY A 86 -2.76 -3.09 7.74
N VAL A 87 -3.94 -2.63 8.12
CA VAL A 87 -5.21 -2.98 7.47
C VAL A 87 -5.71 -1.79 6.69
N VAL A 88 -6.14 -2.02 5.46
CA VAL A 88 -6.66 -1.00 4.55
C VAL A 88 -8.01 -1.46 4.05
N TYR A 89 -9.00 -0.58 4.13
CA TYR A 89 -10.36 -0.83 3.66
C TYR A 89 -10.55 -0.14 2.31
N GLY A 90 -11.21 -0.80 1.39
CA GLY A 90 -11.49 -0.28 0.07
C GLY A 90 -12.94 -0.45 -0.35
N GLU A 91 -13.44 0.54 -1.06
CA GLU A 91 -14.75 0.46 -1.70
C GLU A 91 -14.69 1.04 -3.11
N LEU A 92 -15.21 0.28 -4.07
CA LEU A 92 -15.34 0.71 -5.46
C LEU A 92 -16.71 1.38 -5.63
N VAL A 93 -16.71 2.69 -5.87
CA VAL A 93 -17.95 3.48 -6.05
C VAL A 93 -17.89 4.21 -7.37
N ALA A 94 -18.70 3.75 -8.34
CA ALA A 94 -18.68 4.27 -9.70
C ALA A 94 -17.25 4.27 -10.30
N LYS A 95 -16.70 5.44 -10.63
CA LYS A 95 -15.35 5.59 -11.19
C LYS A 95 -14.30 5.95 -10.13
N LYS A 96 -14.62 5.82 -8.83
CA LYS A 96 -13.74 6.19 -7.73
C LYS A 96 -13.42 4.97 -6.86
N VAL A 97 -12.25 5.05 -6.23
CA VAL A 97 -11.83 4.10 -5.20
C VAL A 97 -11.75 4.86 -3.89
N LEU A 98 -12.54 4.43 -2.92
CA LEU A 98 -12.44 4.94 -1.56
C LEU A 98 -11.45 4.05 -0.81
N VAL A 99 -10.36 4.65 -0.33
CA VAL A 99 -9.35 3.97 0.47
C VAL A 99 -9.39 4.56 1.86
N SER A 100 -9.55 3.73 2.87
CA SER A 100 -9.65 4.16 4.26
C SER A 100 -8.88 3.26 5.21
N GLY A 101 -8.58 3.78 6.38
CA GLY A 101 -7.87 3.10 7.43
C GLY A 101 -8.01 3.83 8.75
N TYR A 102 -7.45 3.26 9.80
CA TYR A 102 -7.44 3.90 11.11
C TYR A 102 -6.18 4.73 11.30
N ALA A 103 -6.34 5.89 11.92
CA ALA A 103 -5.24 6.77 12.30
C ALA A 103 -5.40 7.16 13.76
N LYS A 104 -4.27 7.42 14.43
CA LYS A 104 -4.25 7.92 15.80
C LYS A 104 -3.57 9.28 15.81
N LEU A 105 -4.23 10.28 16.40
CA LEU A 105 -3.60 11.59 16.57
C LEU A 105 -2.41 11.45 17.53
N TYR A 106 -1.22 11.72 17.02
CA TYR A 106 0.02 11.68 17.79
C TYR A 106 0.44 13.07 18.25
N ALA A 107 0.37 14.05 17.34
CA ALA A 107 0.77 15.42 17.63
C ALA A 107 -0.04 16.41 16.80
N GLN A 108 -0.19 17.62 17.35
CA GLN A 108 -0.75 18.76 16.65
C GLN A 108 0.22 19.93 16.79
N SER A 109 0.50 20.62 15.69
CA SER A 109 1.40 21.77 15.68
C SER A 109 0.84 22.89 14.84
N VAL A 110 1.28 24.10 15.12
CA VAL A 110 0.97 25.29 14.34
C VAL A 110 2.24 25.72 13.65
N LEU A 111 2.18 25.84 12.33
CA LEU A 111 3.29 26.34 11.51
C LEU A 111 3.06 27.83 11.22
N SER A 112 4.05 28.65 11.51
CA SER A 112 4.08 30.06 11.07
C SER A 112 4.86 30.11 9.77
N VAL A 113 4.17 30.45 8.68
CA VAL A 113 4.81 30.68 7.39
C VAL A 113 5.07 32.17 7.26
N LEU A 114 6.32 32.54 7.10
CA LEU A 114 6.68 33.91 6.77
C LEU A 114 6.27 34.16 5.32
N ASP A 115 5.57 35.27 5.12
CA ASP A 115 5.26 35.73 3.77
C ASP A 115 6.56 36.22 3.11
N GLU A 116 6.98 35.57 2.04
CA GLU A 116 8.21 35.92 1.30
C GLU A 116 8.17 37.37 0.78
N SER A 117 6.98 37.95 0.61
CA SER A 117 6.80 39.35 0.23
C SER A 117 7.23 40.32 1.34
N LEU A 118 7.41 39.87 2.56
CA LEU A 118 7.85 40.65 3.73
C LEU A 118 9.32 40.45 4.08
N ALA A 119 10.01 39.58 3.34
CA ALA A 119 11.42 39.30 3.55
C ALA A 119 12.34 40.31 2.87
#